data_2c0bdcefb77ea1fd71318e3f708e545a
#
_entry.id   2c0bdcefb77ea1fd71318e3f708e545a
#
_cell.length_a   1.000
_cell.length_b   1.000
_cell.length_c   1.000
_cell.angle_alpha   90.00
_cell.angle_beta   90.00
_cell.angle_gamma   90.00
#
_symmetry.space_group_name_H-M   'P 1'
#
loop_
_entity.id
_entity.type
_entity.pdbx_description
1 polymer ?
#
loop_
_entity_poly.entity_id
_entity_poly.type
_entity_poly.pdbx_seq_one_letter_code
_entity_poly.pdbx_strand_id
1 'polypeptide(L)'
;MQAVIQGNVDAGAVASSTYENQIQAGNAKEDDLKILHESPTIPSDPIAIQKDLPQALKDKVKEFLLSYDDADYFSDAERIEEGKEIQRFIEANDSDYDYLQELKEKFNLSD
;
A
#
# COMPACT_ATOMS: atom_id res chain seq x y z
N MET A 1 2.09 15.89 3.44
CA MET A 1 1.78 16.29 4.83
C MET A 1 2.41 17.62 5.22
N GLN A 2 3.73 17.77 5.21
CA GLN A 2 4.42 18.98 5.70
C GLN A 2 3.95 20.26 5.01
N ALA A 3 3.67 20.23 3.71
CA ALA A 3 3.18 21.41 2.98
C ALA A 3 1.81 21.90 3.48
N VAL A 4 0.93 20.97 3.93
CA VAL A 4 -0.37 21.32 4.55
C VAL A 4 -0.14 21.95 5.92
N ILE A 5 0.67 21.30 6.77
CA ILE A 5 0.99 21.80 8.13
C ILE A 5 1.60 23.20 8.08
N GLN A 6 2.45 23.48 7.09
CA GLN A 6 3.08 24.77 6.89
C GLN A 6 2.18 25.81 6.19
N GLY A 7 0.97 25.42 5.78
CA GLY A 7 0.04 26.31 5.08
C GLY A 7 0.44 26.64 3.63
N ASN A 8 1.33 25.85 3.03
CA ASN A 8 1.77 26.04 1.65
C ASN A 8 0.73 25.53 0.63
N VAL A 9 -0.13 24.61 1.05
CA VAL A 9 -1.27 24.06 0.30
C VAL A 9 -2.44 23.82 1.27
N ASP A 10 -3.67 23.90 0.76
CA ASP A 10 -4.88 23.77 1.59
C ASP A 10 -5.20 22.31 1.94
N ALA A 11 -4.85 21.36 1.07
CA ALA A 11 -5.08 19.93 1.26
C ALA A 11 -4.07 19.09 0.48
N GLY A 12 -3.97 17.81 0.81
CA GLY A 12 -3.11 16.86 0.12
C GLY A 12 -3.57 15.43 0.38
N ALA A 13 -3.18 14.51 -0.48
CA ALA A 13 -3.38 13.07 -0.30
C ALA A 13 -2.09 12.40 0.17
N VAL A 14 -2.21 11.39 1.00
CA VAL A 14 -1.09 10.63 1.55
C VAL A 14 -1.56 9.19 1.83
N ALA A 15 -0.66 8.22 1.71
CA ALA A 15 -0.95 6.86 2.13
C ALA A 15 -1.07 6.80 3.67
N SER A 16 -1.95 5.94 4.21
CA SER A 16 -2.14 5.76 5.66
C SER A 16 -0.83 5.43 6.36
N SER A 17 -0.05 4.52 5.83
CA SER A 17 1.28 4.16 6.38
C SER A 17 2.22 5.36 6.47
N THR A 18 2.27 6.21 5.44
CA THR A 18 3.09 7.43 5.47
C THR A 18 2.58 8.42 6.54
N TYR A 19 1.24 8.55 6.70
CA TYR A 19 0.66 9.37 7.74
C TYR A 19 1.09 8.90 9.13
N GLU A 20 0.89 7.61 9.42
CA GLU A 20 1.24 6.99 10.69
C GLU A 20 2.73 7.10 11.01
N ASN A 21 3.60 6.80 10.05
CA ASN A 21 5.05 6.93 10.21
C ASN A 21 5.48 8.36 10.57
N GLN A 22 4.84 9.38 9.98
CA GLN A 22 5.16 10.78 10.31
C GLN A 22 4.71 11.17 11.72
N ILE A 23 3.58 10.65 12.20
CA ILE A 23 3.11 10.85 13.58
C ILE A 23 4.04 10.13 14.56
N GLN A 24 4.35 8.86 14.33
CA GLN A 24 5.23 8.07 15.19
C GLN A 24 6.65 8.65 15.28
N ALA A 25 7.17 9.14 14.17
CA ALA A 25 8.48 9.82 14.13
C ALA A 25 8.48 11.21 14.81
N GLY A 26 7.31 11.71 15.25
CA GLY A 26 7.17 13.03 15.85
C GLY A 26 7.34 14.21 14.87
N ASN A 27 7.29 13.93 13.56
CA ASN A 27 7.39 14.96 12.52
C ASN A 27 6.07 15.71 12.31
N ALA A 28 4.97 15.18 12.81
CA ALA A 28 3.64 15.79 12.81
C ALA A 28 2.87 15.31 14.05
N LYS A 29 1.84 16.04 14.45
CA LYS A 29 0.88 15.62 15.47
C LYS A 29 -0.47 15.38 14.81
N GLU A 30 -1.29 14.50 15.38
CA GLU A 30 -2.65 14.26 14.89
C GLU A 30 -3.47 15.56 14.83
N ASP A 31 -3.32 16.44 15.82
CA ASP A 31 -4.03 17.73 15.91
C ASP A 31 -3.59 18.76 14.85
N ASP A 32 -2.44 18.56 14.18
CA ASP A 32 -1.94 19.46 13.14
C ASP A 32 -2.70 19.28 11.80
N LEU A 33 -3.46 18.18 11.66
CA LEU A 33 -4.12 17.80 10.42
C LEU A 33 -5.56 17.36 10.67
N LYS A 34 -6.42 17.60 9.69
CA LYS A 34 -7.78 17.10 9.67
C LYS A 34 -7.93 16.10 8.53
N ILE A 35 -8.24 14.86 8.85
CA ILE A 35 -8.61 13.86 7.85
C ILE A 35 -9.97 14.22 7.28
N LEU A 36 -10.04 14.50 6.00
CA LEU A 36 -11.26 14.88 5.28
C LEU A 36 -11.98 13.66 4.72
N HIS A 37 -11.22 12.66 4.29
CA HIS A 37 -11.72 11.42 3.69
C HIS A 37 -10.67 10.33 3.79
N GLU A 38 -11.12 9.11 4.04
CA GLU A 38 -10.34 7.90 3.99
C GLU A 38 -10.92 6.96 2.93
N SER A 39 -10.07 6.47 2.02
CA SER A 39 -10.51 5.52 1.00
C SER A 39 -10.76 4.13 1.59
N PRO A 40 -11.52 3.27 0.92
CA PRO A 40 -11.44 1.84 1.21
C PRO A 40 -10.01 1.34 1.15
N THR A 41 -9.73 0.24 1.86
CA THR A 41 -8.40 -0.39 1.84
C THR A 41 -7.99 -0.73 0.42
N ILE A 42 -6.82 -0.27 0.03
CA ILE A 42 -6.22 -0.56 -1.26
C ILE A 42 -5.09 -1.58 -1.02
N PRO A 43 -5.10 -2.73 -1.68
CA PRO A 43 -4.00 -3.68 -1.59
C PRO A 43 -2.69 -3.06 -2.03
N SER A 44 -1.60 -3.61 -1.53
CA SER A 44 -0.26 -3.22 -1.97
C SER A 44 -0.02 -3.58 -3.42
N ASP A 45 1.03 -3.02 -4.00
CA ASP A 45 1.42 -3.30 -5.38
C ASP A 45 1.63 -4.81 -5.59
N PRO A 46 0.97 -5.41 -6.60
CA PRO A 46 1.10 -6.84 -6.83
C PRO A 46 2.43 -7.18 -7.49
N ILE A 47 3.00 -8.32 -7.13
CA ILE A 47 4.09 -8.92 -7.89
C ILE A 47 3.49 -9.63 -9.10
N ALA A 48 3.72 -9.08 -10.28
CA ALA A 48 3.24 -9.64 -11.53
C ALA A 48 4.31 -10.47 -12.23
N ILE A 49 3.90 -11.57 -12.85
CA ILE A 49 4.77 -12.44 -13.63
C ILE A 49 4.26 -12.54 -15.07
N GLN A 50 5.18 -12.60 -16.03
CA GLN A 50 4.83 -12.67 -17.45
C GLN A 50 3.98 -13.89 -17.76
N LYS A 51 2.90 -13.68 -18.55
CA LYS A 51 1.90 -14.70 -18.87
C LYS A 51 2.50 -15.92 -19.60
N ASP A 52 3.47 -15.69 -20.49
CA ASP A 52 4.00 -16.71 -21.39
C ASP A 52 5.17 -17.52 -20.80
N LEU A 53 5.50 -17.29 -19.53
CA LEU A 53 6.52 -18.12 -18.86
C LEU A 53 6.02 -19.56 -18.66
N PRO A 54 6.95 -20.56 -18.67
CA PRO A 54 6.61 -21.94 -18.39
C PRO A 54 5.91 -22.08 -17.03
N GLN A 55 4.83 -22.87 -16.97
CA GLN A 55 4.03 -23.04 -15.76
C GLN A 55 4.87 -23.49 -14.56
N ALA A 56 5.79 -24.45 -14.76
CA ALA A 56 6.69 -24.90 -13.69
C ALA A 56 7.54 -23.79 -13.07
N LEU A 57 7.90 -22.75 -13.84
CA LEU A 57 8.62 -21.59 -13.32
C LEU A 57 7.68 -20.68 -12.51
N LYS A 58 6.47 -20.45 -13.02
CA LYS A 58 5.44 -19.68 -12.31
C LYS A 58 5.13 -20.29 -10.95
N ASP A 59 4.94 -21.61 -10.91
CA ASP A 59 4.64 -22.35 -9.68
C ASP A 59 5.76 -22.23 -8.67
N LYS A 60 7.02 -22.34 -9.11
CA LYS A 60 8.19 -22.19 -8.23
C LYS A 60 8.32 -20.76 -7.67
N VAL A 61 8.09 -19.75 -8.49
CA VAL A 61 8.13 -18.34 -8.04
C VAL A 61 7.02 -18.08 -7.02
N LYS A 62 5.81 -18.57 -7.30
CA LYS A 62 4.66 -18.45 -6.40
C LYS A 62 4.94 -19.15 -5.06
N GLU A 63 5.41 -20.41 -5.11
CA GLU A 63 5.75 -21.18 -3.91
C GLU A 63 6.83 -20.49 -3.08
N PHE A 64 7.88 -19.98 -3.72
CA PHE A 64 8.93 -19.22 -3.05
C PHE A 64 8.38 -18.00 -2.32
N LEU A 65 7.60 -17.16 -3.02
CA LEU A 65 7.04 -15.94 -2.43
C LEU A 65 6.09 -16.25 -1.27
N LEU A 66 5.18 -17.22 -1.44
CA LEU A 66 4.21 -17.58 -0.40
C LEU A 66 4.87 -18.25 0.82
N SER A 67 6.05 -18.84 0.66
CA SER A 67 6.81 -19.44 1.75
C SER A 67 7.83 -18.49 2.38
N TYR A 68 8.04 -17.30 1.79
CA TYR A 68 9.02 -16.33 2.28
C TYR A 68 8.50 -15.65 3.56
N ASP A 69 9.26 -15.77 4.63
CA ASP A 69 8.87 -15.32 5.98
C ASP A 69 9.98 -14.55 6.72
N ASP A 70 10.90 -13.94 5.97
CA ASP A 70 12.01 -13.17 6.53
C ASP A 70 11.48 -11.96 7.31
N ALA A 71 11.65 -12.01 8.63
CA ALA A 71 11.14 -10.98 9.54
C ALA A 71 11.82 -9.62 9.32
N ASP A 72 13.12 -9.60 8.98
CA ASP A 72 13.85 -8.36 8.74
C ASP A 72 13.33 -7.67 7.48
N TYR A 73 13.08 -8.43 6.41
CA TYR A 73 12.48 -7.91 5.19
C TYR A 73 11.11 -7.30 5.42
N PHE A 74 10.26 -7.95 6.22
CA PHE A 74 8.90 -7.45 6.46
C PHE A 74 8.82 -6.35 7.53
N SER A 75 9.80 -6.25 8.42
CA SER A 75 9.88 -5.18 9.42
C SER A 75 10.26 -3.83 8.82
N ASP A 76 11.13 -3.83 7.80
CA ASP A 76 11.54 -2.62 7.08
C ASP A 76 10.51 -2.17 6.03
N ALA A 77 9.62 -3.06 5.59
CA ALA A 77 8.53 -2.69 4.73
C ALA A 77 7.56 -1.83 5.54
N GLU A 78 7.43 -0.54 5.24
CA GLU A 78 6.65 0.56 5.84
C GLU A 78 5.17 0.26 6.15
N ARG A 79 4.86 -0.90 6.74
CA ARG A 79 3.51 -1.50 6.78
C ARG A 79 3.17 -2.09 8.14
N ILE A 80 3.55 -1.41 9.19
CA ILE A 80 3.09 -1.79 10.51
C ILE A 80 1.80 -1.01 10.78
N GLU A 81 0.63 -1.61 10.50
CA GLU A 81 -0.55 -1.30 11.28
C GLU A 81 -0.28 -1.77 12.70
N GLU A 82 -0.46 -0.92 13.68
CA GLU A 82 -0.26 -1.24 15.10
C GLU A 82 -0.97 -2.56 15.45
N GLY A 83 -0.18 -3.60 15.75
CA GLY A 83 -0.66 -4.94 16.07
C GLY A 83 -0.88 -5.92 14.91
N LYS A 84 -0.58 -5.56 13.67
CA LYS A 84 -0.59 -6.46 12.52
C LYS A 84 0.75 -6.42 11.79
N GLU A 85 1.67 -7.25 12.22
CA GLU A 85 2.88 -7.51 11.46
C GLU A 85 2.49 -8.24 10.16
N ILE A 86 2.61 -7.57 9.01
CA ILE A 86 2.48 -8.24 7.70
C ILE A 86 3.78 -8.99 7.48
N GLN A 87 3.78 -10.27 7.76
CA GLN A 87 4.96 -11.12 7.68
C GLN A 87 4.98 -12.03 6.47
N ARG A 88 4.09 -11.86 5.49
CA ARG A 88 3.97 -12.79 4.35
C ARG A 88 3.41 -12.13 3.10
N PHE A 89 3.86 -12.64 1.95
CA PHE A 89 3.14 -12.46 0.70
C PHE A 89 1.85 -13.30 0.72
N ILE A 90 0.79 -12.77 0.14
CA ILE A 90 -0.49 -13.45 -0.03
C ILE A 90 -0.85 -13.51 -1.51
N GLU A 91 -1.73 -14.44 -1.87
CA GLU A 91 -2.29 -14.44 -3.23
C GLU A 91 -3.16 -13.21 -3.45
N ALA A 92 -3.03 -12.59 -4.62
CA ALA A 92 -3.84 -11.49 -5.06
C ALA A 92 -4.60 -11.88 -6.34
N ASN A 93 -5.80 -11.34 -6.50
CA ASN A 93 -6.64 -11.51 -7.68
C ASN A 93 -7.02 -10.13 -8.24
N ASP A 94 -7.37 -10.08 -9.50
CA ASP A 94 -7.78 -8.83 -10.16
C ASP A 94 -8.93 -8.14 -9.41
N SER A 95 -9.88 -8.92 -8.85
CA SER A 95 -11.00 -8.39 -8.08
C SER A 95 -10.62 -7.64 -6.80
N ASP A 96 -9.42 -7.87 -6.26
CA ASP A 96 -8.93 -7.15 -5.08
C ASP A 96 -8.64 -5.68 -5.40
N TYR A 97 -8.54 -5.35 -6.71
CA TYR A 97 -8.26 -4.01 -7.24
C TYR A 97 -9.48 -3.37 -7.94
N ASP A 98 -10.67 -3.96 -7.85
CA ASP A 98 -11.89 -3.46 -8.52
C ASP A 98 -12.18 -2.00 -8.17
N TYR A 99 -11.96 -1.59 -6.92
CA TYR A 99 -12.13 -0.21 -6.50
C TYR A 99 -11.26 0.78 -7.30
N LEU A 100 -10.03 0.39 -7.63
CA LEU A 100 -9.15 1.23 -8.46
C LEU A 100 -9.64 1.31 -9.91
N GLN A 101 -10.21 0.22 -10.44
CA GLN A 101 -10.82 0.21 -11.77
C GLN A 101 -12.05 1.13 -11.82
N GLU A 102 -12.91 1.08 -10.81
CA GLU A 102 -14.07 1.99 -10.69
C GLU A 102 -13.64 3.47 -10.64
N LEU A 103 -12.58 3.79 -9.89
CA LEU A 103 -12.04 5.15 -9.85
C LEU A 103 -11.48 5.58 -11.21
N LYS A 104 -10.74 4.70 -11.89
CA LYS A 104 -10.20 4.97 -13.22
C LYS A 104 -11.31 5.30 -14.21
N GLU A 105 -12.38 4.52 -14.24
CA GLU A 105 -13.55 4.76 -15.11
C GLU A 105 -14.27 6.06 -14.74
N LYS A 106 -14.55 6.26 -13.46
CA LYS A 106 -15.28 7.43 -12.95
C LYS A 106 -14.59 8.75 -13.26
N PHE A 107 -13.28 8.78 -13.19
CA PHE A 107 -12.48 10.00 -13.38
C PHE A 107 -11.79 10.08 -14.75
N ASN A 108 -12.06 9.12 -15.66
CA ASN A 108 -11.44 9.08 -17.00
C ASN A 108 -9.91 9.13 -16.93
N LEU A 109 -9.31 8.45 -15.98
CA LEU A 109 -7.85 8.41 -15.83
C LEU A 109 -7.26 7.52 -16.94
N SER A 110 -6.34 8.10 -17.72
CA SER A 110 -5.55 7.34 -18.72
C SER A 110 -4.41 6.58 -18.03
N ASP A 111 -4.00 5.50 -18.66
CA ASP A 111 -2.79 4.76 -18.24
C ASP A 111 -1.53 5.60 -18.37
#